data_de6826e0973e23ab5a4cd66601c5aebc
#
_entry.id   de6826e0973e23ab5a4cd66601c5aebc
#
_cell.length_a   1.000
_cell.length_b   1.000
_cell.length_c   1.000
_cell.angle_alpha   90.00
_cell.angle_beta   90.00
_cell.angle_gamma   90.00
#
_symmetry.space_group_name_H-M   'P 1'
#
loop_
_entity.id
_entity.type
_entity.pdbx_description
1 polymer ?
#
loop_
_entity_poly.entity_id
_entity_poly.type
_entity_poly.pdbx_seq_one_letter_code
_entity_poly.pdbx_strand_id
1 'polypeptide(L)'
;MKTLKKIVFTGLLALIACAGVAQAQELYKDEKAPMHERIMDLLSRLTVEEKISLLRATSPGIPRLDIPKYYHGNEALHGVVRPGRFTVFPQAIGLAATWNPELQLQVATVISDEARARWNELDQGREQKSQFSDLLTFWSPTVNMARDPRWGRTPETYGEDPYLSGIMGTAFVKGLQGDDDRYLKIVSTPKHFAANNEEHNRFVCNPQISEKQLREYYLPAFEACVKDGKSASIMSAYNALNDVPCTLNAWLLTKVLRKDWGFKGYVVSDCGGPSLLVSAHKYVKTKEAAAALSIKAGLDLECGDDVYDQPLLSAYRQYMVTDADIDSAAYRVLRARMELGLFDSGEQNPYTKISPAVIGSAEHQEVALNAARECIVLLKNQKKMLPLNARKVK
;
A
#
# COMPACT_ATOMS: atom_id res chain seq x y z
N MET A 1 59.47 32.35 34.67
CA MET A 1 58.81 32.43 33.36
C MET A 1 58.64 31.08 32.63
N LYS A 2 59.38 30.02 32.96
CA LYS A 2 59.25 28.72 32.29
C LYS A 2 58.14 27.82 32.84
N THR A 3 57.68 28.01 34.05
CA THR A 3 56.70 27.20 34.72
C THR A 3 55.22 27.60 34.37
N LEU A 4 55.01 28.89 34.02
CA LEU A 4 53.63 29.37 33.66
C LEU A 4 53.20 28.95 32.25
N LYS A 5 54.17 28.73 31.33
CA LYS A 5 53.83 28.25 29.95
C LYS A 5 53.38 26.78 29.85
N LYS A 6 53.83 25.94 30.81
CA LYS A 6 53.45 24.54 30.85
C LYS A 6 51.99 24.32 31.34
N ILE A 7 51.49 25.14 32.23
CA ILE A 7 50.14 25.03 32.80
C ILE A 7 49.08 25.48 31.78
N VAL A 8 49.36 26.50 30.96
CA VAL A 8 48.46 26.99 29.93
C VAL A 8 48.31 25.98 28.77
N PHE A 9 49.38 25.25 28.43
CA PHE A 9 49.34 24.27 27.34
C PHE A 9 48.58 22.96 27.73
N THR A 10 48.66 22.57 29.01
CA THR A 10 47.96 21.38 29.54
C THR A 10 46.45 21.65 29.71
N GLY A 11 46.06 22.88 30.05
CA GLY A 11 44.67 23.30 30.15
C GLY A 11 43.95 23.39 28.79
N LEU A 12 44.67 23.75 27.72
CA LEU A 12 44.10 23.85 26.38
C LEU A 12 43.90 22.47 25.71
N LEU A 13 44.75 21.49 26.02
CA LEU A 13 44.59 20.10 25.54
C LEU A 13 43.47 19.36 26.29
N ALA A 14 43.16 19.70 27.54
CA ALA A 14 42.08 19.12 28.31
C ALA A 14 40.70 19.66 27.87
N LEU A 15 40.62 20.88 27.32
CA LEU A 15 39.38 21.45 26.78
C LEU A 15 39.04 20.91 25.37
N ILE A 16 40.00 20.40 24.60
CA ILE A 16 39.77 19.79 23.28
C ILE A 16 39.31 18.31 23.43
N ALA A 17 39.66 17.62 24.53
CA ALA A 17 39.30 16.25 24.79
C ALA A 17 37.85 16.08 25.33
N CYS A 18 37.16 17.17 25.68
CA CYS A 18 35.75 17.18 26.12
C CYS A 18 34.79 17.74 25.06
N ALA A 19 35.24 17.92 23.81
CA ALA A 19 34.28 17.95 22.70
C ALA A 19 33.76 16.53 22.51
N GLY A 20 32.90 16.10 23.42
CA GLY A 20 32.14 14.87 23.28
C GLY A 20 31.52 14.88 21.88
N VAL A 21 31.71 13.82 21.15
CA VAL A 21 30.94 13.54 19.95
C VAL A 21 29.47 13.69 20.36
N ALA A 22 28.90 14.87 20.12
CA ALA A 22 27.47 15.06 20.26
C ALA A 22 26.88 14.00 19.34
N GLN A 23 26.39 12.92 19.93
CA GLN A 23 25.70 11.86 19.18
C GLN A 23 24.57 12.57 18.47
N ALA A 24 24.65 12.67 17.15
CA ALA A 24 23.66 13.39 16.36
C ALA A 24 22.29 12.83 16.77
N GLN A 25 21.44 13.72 17.29
CA GLN A 25 20.12 13.34 17.77
C GLN A 25 19.42 12.52 16.67
N GLU A 26 18.86 11.37 17.05
CA GLU A 26 18.12 10.51 16.11
C GLU A 26 16.74 11.12 15.85
N LEU A 27 16.72 12.15 14.97
CA LEU A 27 15.52 12.93 14.70
C LEU A 27 14.36 12.06 14.18
N TYR A 28 14.67 10.98 13.47
CA TYR A 28 13.66 10.06 12.97
C TYR A 28 12.84 9.37 14.09
N LYS A 29 13.38 9.31 15.32
CA LYS A 29 12.68 8.79 16.52
C LYS A 29 11.88 9.86 17.26
N ASP A 30 12.09 11.14 16.96
CA ASP A 30 11.32 12.22 17.58
C ASP A 30 9.95 12.36 16.92
N GLU A 31 8.93 11.78 17.54
CA GLU A 31 7.56 11.83 17.03
C GLU A 31 6.96 13.24 16.97
N LYS A 32 7.59 14.26 17.60
CA LYS A 32 7.15 15.66 17.54
C LYS A 32 7.78 16.42 16.35
N ALA A 33 8.85 15.89 15.77
CA ALA A 33 9.51 16.51 14.63
C ALA A 33 8.65 16.38 13.35
N PRO A 34 8.80 17.32 12.39
CA PRO A 34 8.10 17.25 11.12
C PRO A 34 8.43 15.96 10.37
N MET A 35 7.39 15.30 9.82
CA MET A 35 7.51 14.02 9.12
C MET A 35 8.62 14.00 8.05
N HIS A 36 8.70 15.06 7.26
CA HIS A 36 9.73 15.18 6.22
C HIS A 36 11.15 15.15 6.79
N GLU A 37 11.39 15.89 7.86
CA GLU A 37 12.70 15.96 8.51
C GLU A 37 13.09 14.61 9.12
N ARG A 38 12.14 13.91 9.73
CA ARG A 38 12.34 12.55 10.25
C ARG A 38 12.75 11.57 9.16
N ILE A 39 12.07 11.59 8.02
CA ILE A 39 12.38 10.71 6.90
C ILE A 39 13.76 11.04 6.33
N MET A 40 14.09 12.32 6.16
CA MET A 40 15.39 12.74 5.63
C MET A 40 16.53 12.37 6.57
N ASP A 41 16.35 12.51 7.90
CA ASP A 41 17.31 12.05 8.89
C ASP A 41 17.55 10.54 8.78
N LEU A 42 16.46 9.75 8.70
CA LEU A 42 16.57 8.30 8.56
C LEU A 42 17.27 7.89 7.26
N LEU A 43 16.91 8.51 6.12
CA LEU A 43 17.54 8.24 4.83
C LEU A 43 19.05 8.54 4.84
N SER A 44 19.47 9.58 5.56
CA SER A 44 20.89 9.93 5.67
C SER A 44 21.71 8.91 6.46
N ARG A 45 21.05 8.10 7.28
CA ARG A 45 21.68 7.05 8.11
C ARG A 45 21.73 5.69 7.43
N LEU A 46 20.93 5.48 6.38
CA LEU A 46 20.83 4.21 5.65
C LEU A 46 21.93 4.08 4.60
N THR A 47 22.54 2.90 4.50
CA THR A 47 23.38 2.55 3.34
C THR A 47 22.52 2.31 2.11
N VAL A 48 23.12 2.26 0.93
CA VAL A 48 22.39 1.98 -0.32
C VAL A 48 21.75 0.59 -0.28
N GLU A 49 22.46 -0.41 0.22
CA GLU A 49 21.96 -1.77 0.39
C GLU A 49 20.75 -1.82 1.34
N GLU A 50 20.80 -1.07 2.43
CA GLU A 50 19.67 -0.98 3.36
C GLU A 50 18.47 -0.28 2.74
N LYS A 51 18.68 0.83 2.01
CA LYS A 51 17.62 1.52 1.27
C LYS A 51 16.95 0.57 0.27
N ILE A 52 17.74 -0.16 -0.53
CA ILE A 52 17.21 -1.16 -1.49
C ILE A 52 16.43 -2.25 -0.76
N SER A 53 16.90 -2.72 0.40
CA SER A 53 16.20 -3.75 1.17
C SER A 53 14.81 -3.32 1.66
N LEU A 54 14.59 -2.01 1.84
CA LEU A 54 13.29 -1.45 2.20
C LEU A 54 12.29 -1.39 1.02
N LEU A 55 12.78 -1.50 -0.22
CA LEU A 55 11.96 -1.44 -1.44
C LEU A 55 11.37 -2.79 -1.85
N ARG A 56 11.37 -3.75 -0.95
CA ARG A 56 10.83 -5.10 -1.14
C ARG A 56 9.57 -5.30 -0.31
N ALA A 57 8.63 -6.07 -0.83
CA ALA A 57 7.42 -6.40 -0.07
C ALA A 57 7.76 -7.14 1.23
N THR A 58 8.72 -8.04 1.19
CA THR A 58 9.30 -8.69 2.39
C THR A 58 10.54 -7.90 2.83
N SER A 59 10.33 -6.77 3.49
CA SER A 59 11.41 -5.93 3.94
C SER A 59 12.08 -6.50 5.19
N PRO A 60 13.38 -6.79 5.17
CA PRO A 60 14.11 -7.19 6.38
C PRO A 60 14.18 -6.03 7.37
N GLY A 61 14.39 -6.37 8.65
CA GLY A 61 14.69 -5.35 9.65
C GLY A 61 16.09 -4.77 9.48
N ILE A 62 16.31 -3.58 10.05
CA ILE A 62 17.62 -2.95 10.14
C ILE A 62 17.88 -2.71 11.65
N PRO A 63 18.42 -3.72 12.37
CA PRO A 63 18.52 -3.69 13.84
C PRO A 63 19.33 -2.50 14.39
N ARG A 64 20.38 -2.06 13.69
CA ARG A 64 21.19 -0.92 14.12
C ARG A 64 20.44 0.42 14.16
N LEU A 65 19.28 0.51 13.51
CA LEU A 65 18.38 1.67 13.47
C LEU A 65 17.01 1.35 14.08
N ASP A 66 16.89 0.25 14.80
CA ASP A 66 15.63 -0.22 15.43
C ASP A 66 14.45 -0.34 14.42
N ILE A 67 14.77 -0.58 13.14
CA ILE A 67 13.75 -0.79 12.11
C ILE A 67 13.35 -2.27 12.11
N PRO A 68 12.08 -2.59 12.42
CA PRO A 68 11.62 -3.98 12.41
C PRO A 68 11.44 -4.51 11.00
N LYS A 69 11.41 -5.85 10.86
CA LYS A 69 10.93 -6.50 9.64
C LYS A 69 9.50 -6.05 9.36
N TYR A 70 9.16 -5.94 8.08
CA TYR A 70 7.83 -5.54 7.66
C TYR A 70 7.42 -6.24 6.37
N TYR A 71 6.16 -6.66 6.30
CA TYR A 71 5.58 -7.24 5.10
C TYR A 71 4.48 -6.34 4.52
N HIS A 72 4.71 -5.87 3.29
CA HIS A 72 3.80 -4.99 2.58
C HIS A 72 2.76 -5.77 1.76
N GLY A 73 2.00 -6.68 2.37
CA GLY A 73 1.08 -7.43 1.55
C GLY A 73 0.05 -8.26 2.30
N ASN A 74 -1.20 -7.91 2.13
CA ASN A 74 -2.36 -8.65 2.59
C ASN A 74 -3.52 -8.44 1.63
N GLU A 75 -4.59 -9.23 1.78
CA GLU A 75 -5.81 -9.07 1.02
C GLU A 75 -7.01 -8.85 1.94
N ALA A 76 -7.89 -7.92 1.55
CA ALA A 76 -9.08 -7.57 2.33
C ALA A 76 -10.26 -7.14 1.47
N LEU A 77 -10.46 -7.73 0.30
CA LEU A 77 -11.55 -7.35 -0.62
C LEU A 77 -12.94 -7.42 0.02
N HIS A 78 -13.15 -8.40 0.91
CA HIS A 78 -14.41 -8.61 1.61
C HIS A 78 -14.20 -9.16 3.03
N GLY A 79 -13.12 -8.75 3.69
CA GLY A 79 -12.69 -9.18 5.02
C GLY A 79 -11.21 -9.49 5.04
N VAL A 80 -10.61 -9.53 6.22
CA VAL A 80 -9.17 -9.82 6.39
C VAL A 80 -8.86 -11.25 5.99
N VAL A 81 -8.00 -11.44 4.99
CA VAL A 81 -7.58 -12.77 4.51
C VAL A 81 -6.27 -13.17 5.20
N ARG A 82 -6.37 -13.61 6.45
CA ARG A 82 -5.23 -14.12 7.25
C ARG A 82 -5.73 -15.17 8.24
N PRO A 83 -4.84 -16.01 8.79
CA PRO A 83 -5.22 -16.97 9.82
C PRO A 83 -5.90 -16.28 11.02
N GLY A 84 -7.03 -16.79 11.42
CA GLY A 84 -7.87 -16.24 12.50
C GLY A 84 -9.34 -16.24 12.14
N ARG A 85 -10.15 -15.67 13.02
CA ARG A 85 -11.58 -15.43 12.76
C ARG A 85 -11.78 -13.93 12.56
N PHE A 86 -12.23 -13.56 11.38
CA PHE A 86 -12.54 -12.19 11.01
C PHE A 86 -13.95 -12.14 10.44
N THR A 87 -14.57 -10.96 10.49
CA THR A 87 -15.87 -10.73 9.86
C THR A 87 -15.72 -10.80 8.34
N VAL A 88 -16.61 -11.53 7.69
CA VAL A 88 -16.64 -11.71 6.21
C VAL A 88 -17.85 -11.00 5.64
N PHE A 89 -17.63 -10.28 4.57
CA PHE A 89 -18.62 -9.48 3.85
C PHE A 89 -18.93 -10.06 2.48
N PRO A 90 -20.00 -9.61 1.79
CA PRO A 90 -20.21 -9.92 0.39
C PRO A 90 -19.01 -9.48 -0.47
N GLN A 91 -18.83 -10.12 -1.63
CA GLN A 91 -17.84 -9.71 -2.63
C GLN A 91 -18.12 -8.28 -3.12
N ALA A 92 -17.07 -7.62 -3.62
CA ALA A 92 -17.13 -6.22 -4.05
C ALA A 92 -18.25 -5.94 -5.07
N ILE A 93 -18.49 -6.85 -6.02
CA ILE A 93 -19.58 -6.71 -7.00
C ILE A 93 -20.97 -6.70 -6.32
N GLY A 94 -21.15 -7.48 -5.25
CA GLY A 94 -22.37 -7.45 -4.44
C GLY A 94 -22.48 -6.15 -3.64
N LEU A 95 -21.41 -5.70 -3.03
CA LEU A 95 -21.36 -4.42 -2.32
C LEU A 95 -21.66 -3.25 -3.26
N ALA A 96 -21.18 -3.29 -4.51
CA ALA A 96 -21.52 -2.28 -5.52
C ALA A 96 -23.01 -2.26 -5.86
N ALA A 97 -23.68 -3.45 -5.85
CA ALA A 97 -25.13 -3.55 -6.11
C ALA A 97 -25.99 -2.86 -5.05
N THR A 98 -25.45 -2.53 -3.90
CA THR A 98 -26.15 -1.73 -2.86
C THR A 98 -26.31 -0.27 -3.25
N TRP A 99 -25.42 0.29 -4.09
CA TRP A 99 -25.31 1.73 -4.40
C TRP A 99 -25.17 2.60 -3.16
N ASN A 100 -24.63 2.03 -2.07
CA ASN A 100 -24.55 2.65 -0.76
C ASN A 100 -23.06 2.84 -0.34
N PRO A 101 -22.44 4.00 -0.65
CA PRO A 101 -21.06 4.26 -0.28
C PRO A 101 -20.85 4.42 1.25
N GLU A 102 -21.89 4.82 1.99
CA GLU A 102 -21.84 4.89 3.44
C GLU A 102 -21.71 3.50 4.06
N LEU A 103 -22.46 2.53 3.56
CA LEU A 103 -22.32 1.13 3.95
C LEU A 103 -20.95 0.57 3.57
N GLN A 104 -20.45 0.91 2.37
CA GLN A 104 -19.12 0.52 1.93
C GLN A 104 -18.01 1.08 2.86
N LEU A 105 -18.15 2.33 3.31
CA LEU A 105 -17.27 2.94 4.29
C LEU A 105 -17.30 2.16 5.61
N GLN A 106 -18.49 1.80 6.11
CA GLN A 106 -18.65 1.00 7.33
C GLN A 106 -17.99 -0.37 7.19
N VAL A 107 -18.21 -1.08 6.07
CA VAL A 107 -17.58 -2.37 5.77
C VAL A 107 -16.06 -2.26 5.83
N ALA A 108 -15.48 -1.27 5.16
CA ALA A 108 -14.04 -1.06 5.14
C ALA A 108 -13.49 -0.65 6.52
N THR A 109 -14.27 0.11 7.30
CA THR A 109 -13.92 0.47 8.68
C THR A 109 -13.84 -0.76 9.58
N VAL A 110 -14.84 -1.66 9.51
CA VAL A 110 -14.80 -2.93 10.25
C VAL A 110 -13.58 -3.77 9.86
N ILE A 111 -13.30 -3.89 8.56
CA ILE A 111 -12.12 -4.62 8.07
C ILE A 111 -10.83 -4.06 8.67
N SER A 112 -10.67 -2.74 8.65
CA SER A 112 -9.47 -2.08 9.17
C SER A 112 -9.37 -2.13 10.68
N ASP A 113 -10.48 -2.05 11.40
CA ASP A 113 -10.52 -2.19 12.85
C ASP A 113 -10.08 -3.59 13.27
N GLU A 114 -10.57 -4.63 12.63
CA GLU A 114 -10.18 -6.02 12.91
C GLU A 114 -8.71 -6.29 12.54
N ALA A 115 -8.24 -5.75 11.44
CA ALA A 115 -6.83 -5.87 11.03
C ALA A 115 -5.91 -5.19 12.06
N ARG A 116 -6.23 -3.95 12.44
CA ARG A 116 -5.45 -3.19 13.41
C ARG A 116 -5.54 -3.79 14.81
N ALA A 117 -6.71 -4.25 15.23
CA ALA A 117 -6.90 -4.95 16.51
C ALA A 117 -6.02 -6.21 16.61
N ARG A 118 -5.97 -7.01 15.54
CA ARG A 118 -5.09 -8.18 15.48
C ARG A 118 -3.61 -7.79 15.48
N TRP A 119 -3.22 -6.73 14.77
CA TRP A 119 -1.87 -6.19 14.85
C TRP A 119 -1.51 -5.80 16.29
N ASN A 120 -2.37 -5.03 16.95
CA ASN A 120 -2.13 -4.57 18.32
C ASN A 120 -1.98 -5.76 19.29
N GLU A 121 -2.82 -6.79 19.17
CA GLU A 121 -2.73 -8.02 19.97
C GLU A 121 -1.38 -8.72 19.79
N LEU A 122 -0.93 -8.85 18.55
CA LEU A 122 0.33 -9.50 18.23
C LEU A 122 1.54 -8.64 18.61
N ASP A 123 1.47 -7.32 18.53
CA ASP A 123 2.55 -6.41 18.85
C ASP A 123 2.83 -6.34 20.35
N GLN A 124 1.80 -6.40 21.19
CA GLN A 124 1.95 -6.44 22.64
C GLN A 124 2.74 -7.66 23.13
N GLY A 125 2.72 -8.77 22.40
CA GLY A 125 3.49 -9.97 22.72
C GLY A 125 4.98 -9.90 22.36
N ARG A 126 5.43 -8.89 21.61
CA ARG A 126 6.79 -8.73 21.05
C ARG A 126 7.38 -9.98 20.41
N GLU A 127 6.56 -10.96 20.11
CA GLU A 127 7.00 -12.13 19.36
C GLU A 127 7.29 -11.75 17.92
N GLN A 128 8.42 -12.20 17.40
CA GLN A 128 8.83 -11.93 16.04
C GLN A 128 7.93 -12.75 15.08
N LYS A 129 6.96 -12.06 14.55
CA LYS A 129 5.82 -12.58 13.82
C LYS A 129 6.27 -13.11 12.46
N SER A 130 5.54 -14.10 11.96
CA SER A 130 5.68 -14.52 10.58
C SER A 130 5.33 -13.37 9.63
N GLN A 131 5.79 -13.43 8.38
CA GLN A 131 5.40 -12.49 7.32
C GLN A 131 3.88 -12.30 7.15
N PHE A 132 3.06 -13.16 7.75
CA PHE A 132 1.60 -13.11 7.69
C PHE A 132 0.96 -12.37 8.88
N SER A 133 1.74 -11.79 9.78
CA SER A 133 1.25 -11.06 10.94
C SER A 133 1.27 -9.53 10.77
N ASP A 134 1.87 -9.02 9.70
CA ASP A 134 1.93 -7.59 9.40
C ASP A 134 0.63 -7.16 8.72
N LEU A 135 -0.39 -6.84 9.53
CA LEU A 135 -1.76 -6.55 9.09
C LEU A 135 -2.02 -5.04 8.90
N LEU A 136 -1.01 -4.30 8.46
CA LEU A 136 -1.10 -2.85 8.30
C LEU A 136 -1.03 -2.36 6.85
N THR A 137 -0.84 -3.26 5.87
CA THR A 137 -0.88 -2.93 4.44
C THR A 137 -1.73 -3.95 3.69
N PHE A 138 -2.70 -3.47 2.91
CA PHE A 138 -3.63 -4.30 2.16
C PHE A 138 -3.67 -3.90 0.69
N TRP A 139 -3.59 -4.90 -0.20
CA TRP A 139 -3.69 -4.75 -1.65
C TRP A 139 -5.14 -4.76 -2.11
N SER A 140 -5.87 -3.77 -1.65
CA SER A 140 -7.31 -3.57 -1.87
C SER A 140 -7.62 -2.07 -1.88
N PRO A 141 -8.65 -1.63 -2.64
CA PRO A 141 -9.62 -2.38 -3.42
C PRO A 141 -9.16 -2.69 -4.85
N THR A 142 -9.89 -3.61 -5.54
CA THR A 142 -9.79 -3.80 -6.98
C THR A 142 -10.79 -2.89 -7.68
N VAL A 143 -10.30 -1.87 -8.40
CA VAL A 143 -11.14 -0.86 -9.09
C VAL A 143 -11.02 -0.95 -10.62
N ASN A 144 -10.59 -2.10 -11.16
CA ASN A 144 -10.63 -2.36 -12.58
C ASN A 144 -12.08 -2.48 -13.07
N MET A 145 -12.35 -2.05 -14.31
CA MET A 145 -13.69 -2.10 -14.88
C MET A 145 -14.11 -3.52 -15.27
N ALA A 146 -15.30 -3.96 -14.85
CA ALA A 146 -15.89 -5.24 -15.25
C ALA A 146 -16.45 -5.15 -16.67
N ARG A 147 -15.60 -5.13 -17.69
CA ARG A 147 -16.00 -4.93 -19.09
C ARG A 147 -16.67 -6.15 -19.73
N ASP A 148 -16.24 -7.33 -19.34
CA ASP A 148 -16.70 -8.58 -19.91
C ASP A 148 -17.07 -9.54 -18.77
N PRO A 149 -18.30 -10.10 -18.74
CA PRO A 149 -18.73 -11.00 -17.68
C PRO A 149 -17.93 -12.31 -17.62
N ARG A 150 -17.20 -12.66 -18.68
CA ARG A 150 -16.33 -13.84 -18.72
C ARG A 150 -15.01 -13.65 -17.99
N TRP A 151 -14.64 -12.41 -17.66
CA TRP A 151 -13.44 -12.17 -16.88
C TRP A 151 -13.56 -12.74 -15.47
N GLY A 152 -12.67 -13.66 -15.11
CA GLY A 152 -12.75 -14.43 -13.86
C GLY A 152 -12.64 -13.59 -12.58
N ARG A 153 -12.15 -12.34 -12.66
CA ARG A 153 -12.01 -11.44 -11.51
C ARG A 153 -13.12 -10.38 -11.42
N THR A 154 -14.14 -10.44 -12.28
CA THR A 154 -15.31 -9.55 -12.17
C THR A 154 -15.90 -9.48 -10.76
N PRO A 155 -16.02 -10.56 -9.97
CA PRO A 155 -16.53 -10.50 -8.59
C PRO A 155 -15.72 -9.63 -7.63
N GLU A 156 -14.43 -9.41 -7.90
CA GLU A 156 -13.56 -8.58 -7.09
C GLU A 156 -13.77 -7.07 -7.32
N THR A 157 -14.52 -6.67 -8.32
CA THR A 157 -14.70 -5.29 -8.80
C THR A 157 -16.03 -4.70 -8.40
N TYR A 158 -16.15 -3.37 -8.54
CA TYR A 158 -17.40 -2.65 -8.31
C TYR A 158 -18.26 -2.49 -9.57
N GLY A 159 -17.99 -3.26 -10.63
CA GLY A 159 -18.81 -3.28 -11.84
C GLY A 159 -18.20 -2.54 -13.03
N GLU A 160 -19.05 -2.19 -13.99
CA GLU A 160 -18.64 -1.64 -15.30
C GLU A 160 -18.69 -0.12 -15.38
N ASP A 161 -19.32 0.53 -14.39
CA ASP A 161 -19.46 1.99 -14.35
C ASP A 161 -18.29 2.64 -13.63
N PRO A 162 -17.52 3.53 -14.28
CA PRO A 162 -16.34 4.15 -13.68
C PRO A 162 -16.66 5.12 -12.53
N TYR A 163 -17.85 5.75 -12.55
CA TYR A 163 -18.28 6.66 -11.50
C TYR A 163 -18.65 5.89 -10.22
N LEU A 164 -19.50 4.86 -10.34
CA LEU A 164 -19.84 4.00 -9.21
C LEU A 164 -18.60 3.34 -8.62
N SER A 165 -17.72 2.79 -9.48
CA SER A 165 -16.46 2.20 -9.03
C SER A 165 -15.56 3.18 -8.31
N GLY A 166 -15.54 4.44 -8.75
CA GLY A 166 -14.79 5.52 -8.09
C GLY A 166 -15.34 5.85 -6.71
N ILE A 167 -16.66 5.99 -6.56
CA ILE A 167 -17.29 6.30 -5.27
C ILE A 167 -17.12 5.14 -4.27
N MET A 168 -17.39 3.90 -4.69
CA MET A 168 -17.26 2.72 -3.84
C MET A 168 -15.80 2.47 -3.46
N GLY A 169 -14.87 2.61 -4.42
CA GLY A 169 -13.43 2.52 -4.17
C GLY A 169 -12.93 3.58 -3.20
N THR A 170 -13.39 4.82 -3.35
CA THR A 170 -13.07 5.93 -2.44
C THR A 170 -13.55 5.66 -1.02
N ALA A 171 -14.79 5.20 -0.86
CA ALA A 171 -15.35 4.85 0.44
C ALA A 171 -14.53 3.71 1.11
N PHE A 172 -14.14 2.71 0.32
CA PHE A 172 -13.30 1.61 0.80
C PHE A 172 -11.92 2.09 1.25
N VAL A 173 -11.25 2.93 0.45
CA VAL A 173 -9.94 3.51 0.81
C VAL A 173 -10.02 4.30 2.11
N LYS A 174 -11.03 5.17 2.25
CA LYS A 174 -11.23 5.96 3.48
C LYS A 174 -11.47 5.08 4.69
N GLY A 175 -12.33 4.08 4.60
CA GLY A 175 -12.61 3.17 5.69
C GLY A 175 -11.38 2.34 6.11
N LEU A 176 -10.55 1.93 5.14
CA LEU A 176 -9.30 1.25 5.47
C LEU A 176 -8.29 2.17 6.16
N GLN A 177 -8.11 3.39 5.66
CA GLN A 177 -7.04 4.28 6.13
C GLN A 177 -7.40 5.05 7.41
N GLY A 178 -8.71 5.16 7.74
CA GLY A 178 -9.18 5.95 8.87
C GLY A 178 -9.21 7.44 8.56
N ASP A 179 -9.45 8.26 9.57
CA ASP A 179 -9.73 9.68 9.49
C ASP A 179 -8.79 10.56 10.34
N ASP A 180 -7.75 9.99 10.92
CA ASP A 180 -6.74 10.78 11.67
C ASP A 180 -5.84 11.55 10.70
N ASP A 181 -5.54 12.82 11.03
CA ASP A 181 -4.78 13.71 10.16
C ASP A 181 -3.29 13.32 10.06
N ARG A 182 -2.78 12.56 10.99
CA ARG A 182 -1.37 12.19 11.10
C ARG A 182 -1.11 10.72 10.85
N TYR A 183 -1.99 9.86 11.31
CA TYR A 183 -1.79 8.42 11.31
C TYR A 183 -2.75 7.71 10.37
N LEU A 184 -2.23 6.73 9.66
CA LEU A 184 -3.03 5.76 8.93
C LEU A 184 -3.41 4.60 9.84
N LYS A 185 -4.67 4.16 9.77
CA LYS A 185 -5.10 2.95 10.44
C LYS A 185 -4.42 1.74 9.79
N ILE A 186 -4.58 1.60 8.48
CA ILE A 186 -3.85 0.67 7.61
C ILE A 186 -3.63 1.33 6.24
N VAL A 187 -2.70 0.82 5.44
CA VAL A 187 -2.49 1.27 4.06
C VAL A 187 -3.44 0.56 3.13
N SER A 188 -4.18 1.32 2.32
CA SER A 188 -5.00 0.84 1.20
C SER A 188 -4.22 0.98 -0.11
N THR A 189 -4.36 -0.02 -1.01
CA THR A 189 -3.66 -0.08 -2.29
C THR A 189 -4.63 -0.41 -3.41
N PRO A 190 -5.31 0.58 -4.01
CA PRO A 190 -6.13 0.34 -5.20
C PRO A 190 -5.34 -0.34 -6.32
N LYS A 191 -5.99 -1.30 -6.99
CA LYS A 191 -5.34 -2.15 -7.98
C LYS A 191 -6.28 -2.54 -9.13
N HIS A 192 -5.76 -2.94 -10.25
CA HIS A 192 -4.37 -2.98 -10.76
C HIS A 192 -4.21 -1.87 -11.80
N PHE A 193 -3.30 -0.96 -11.61
CA PHE A 193 -3.15 0.27 -12.38
C PHE A 193 -2.27 0.05 -13.61
N ALA A 194 -2.83 -0.01 -14.84
CA ALA A 194 -4.22 0.18 -15.22
C ALA A 194 -4.62 -0.80 -16.33
N ALA A 195 -5.93 -0.79 -16.67
CA ALA A 195 -6.49 -1.57 -17.77
C ALA A 195 -6.24 -3.09 -17.70
N ASN A 196 -6.18 -3.65 -16.48
CA ASN A 196 -6.09 -5.08 -16.22
C ASN A 196 -7.50 -5.69 -16.26
N ASN A 197 -7.87 -6.28 -17.40
CA ASN A 197 -9.21 -6.82 -17.67
C ASN A 197 -9.16 -8.16 -18.41
N GLU A 198 -8.03 -8.82 -18.41
CA GLU A 198 -7.78 -10.12 -19.04
C GLU A 198 -7.00 -10.99 -18.07
N GLU A 199 -7.49 -12.21 -17.78
CA GLU A 199 -6.85 -13.09 -16.82
C GLU A 199 -5.99 -14.17 -17.49
N HIS A 200 -6.45 -14.71 -18.63
CA HIS A 200 -5.77 -15.82 -19.29
C HIS A 200 -4.37 -15.43 -19.78
N ASN A 201 -4.26 -14.23 -20.39
CA ASN A 201 -3.00 -13.70 -20.93
C ASN A 201 -2.46 -12.50 -20.14
N ARG A 202 -2.84 -12.33 -18.88
CA ARG A 202 -2.55 -11.12 -18.08
C ARG A 202 -1.07 -10.71 -18.06
N PHE A 203 -0.15 -11.66 -18.18
CA PHE A 203 1.30 -11.40 -18.15
C PHE A 203 1.86 -10.85 -19.47
N VAL A 204 1.12 -10.94 -20.57
CA VAL A 204 1.55 -10.49 -21.90
C VAL A 204 0.49 -9.63 -22.60
N CYS A 205 -0.68 -9.46 -22.00
CA CYS A 205 -1.75 -8.65 -22.55
C CYS A 205 -1.25 -7.21 -22.78
N ASN A 206 -1.64 -6.64 -23.92
CA ASN A 206 -1.22 -5.30 -24.32
C ASN A 206 -2.38 -4.56 -25.02
N PRO A 207 -3.38 -4.09 -24.27
CA PRO A 207 -4.48 -3.33 -24.84
C PRO A 207 -3.99 -2.00 -25.44
N GLN A 208 -4.49 -1.71 -26.65
CA GLN A 208 -4.27 -0.45 -27.35
C GLN A 208 -5.48 0.45 -27.09
N ILE A 209 -5.30 1.47 -26.29
CA ILE A 209 -6.36 2.32 -25.77
C ILE A 209 -6.00 3.79 -25.99
N SER A 210 -6.89 4.57 -26.61
CA SER A 210 -6.65 6.00 -26.77
C SER A 210 -6.58 6.72 -25.41
N GLU A 211 -5.83 7.82 -25.33
CA GLU A 211 -5.74 8.61 -24.10
C GLU A 211 -7.13 9.09 -23.64
N LYS A 212 -8.02 9.44 -24.58
CA LYS A 212 -9.40 9.80 -24.29
C LYS A 212 -10.13 8.66 -23.53
N GLN A 213 -10.10 7.44 -24.06
CA GLN A 213 -10.73 6.29 -23.42
C GLN A 213 -10.08 5.95 -22.07
N LEU A 214 -8.76 6.12 -21.94
CA LEU A 214 -8.10 5.95 -20.65
C LEU A 214 -8.66 6.93 -19.62
N ARG A 215 -8.72 8.22 -19.94
CA ARG A 215 -9.17 9.28 -19.03
C ARG A 215 -10.67 9.27 -18.76
N GLU A 216 -11.48 8.76 -19.67
CA GLU A 216 -12.94 8.71 -19.51
C GLU A 216 -13.47 7.41 -18.90
N TYR A 217 -12.71 6.32 -18.99
CA TYR A 217 -13.21 5.01 -18.57
C TYR A 217 -12.29 4.22 -17.64
N TYR A 218 -11.00 4.05 -17.97
CA TYR A 218 -10.13 3.15 -17.20
C TYR A 218 -9.47 3.82 -15.98
N LEU A 219 -9.27 5.11 -16.01
CA LEU A 219 -8.54 5.86 -14.99
C LEU A 219 -9.42 6.52 -13.92
N PRO A 220 -10.70 6.90 -14.17
CA PRO A 220 -11.47 7.69 -13.21
C PRO A 220 -11.62 7.05 -11.83
N ALA A 221 -11.81 5.72 -11.73
CA ALA A 221 -11.93 5.05 -10.45
C ALA A 221 -10.61 5.11 -9.63
N PHE A 222 -9.46 5.02 -10.29
CA PHE A 222 -8.15 5.23 -9.65
C PHE A 222 -7.95 6.68 -9.24
N GLU A 223 -8.32 7.63 -10.12
CA GLU A 223 -8.23 9.05 -9.83
C GLU A 223 -9.04 9.43 -8.58
N ALA A 224 -10.27 8.93 -8.45
CA ALA A 224 -11.11 9.11 -7.27
C ALA A 224 -10.46 8.52 -6.01
N CYS A 225 -9.93 7.29 -6.07
CA CYS A 225 -9.21 6.69 -4.94
C CYS A 225 -7.98 7.51 -4.52
N VAL A 226 -7.28 8.14 -5.46
CA VAL A 226 -6.11 8.98 -5.19
C VAL A 226 -6.49 10.35 -4.66
N LYS A 227 -7.38 11.07 -5.34
CA LYS A 227 -7.70 12.47 -5.02
C LYS A 227 -8.66 12.59 -3.84
N ASP A 228 -9.72 11.81 -3.86
CA ASP A 228 -10.79 11.89 -2.87
C ASP A 228 -10.58 10.88 -1.72
N GLY A 229 -10.06 9.70 -2.04
CA GLY A 229 -9.70 8.66 -1.06
C GLY A 229 -8.34 8.88 -0.40
N LYS A 230 -7.44 9.66 -1.01
CA LYS A 230 -6.06 9.90 -0.54
C LYS A 230 -5.29 8.61 -0.29
N SER A 231 -5.41 7.62 -1.21
CA SER A 231 -4.76 6.33 -1.05
C SER A 231 -3.26 6.46 -0.83
N ALA A 232 -2.73 5.73 0.16
CA ALA A 232 -1.32 5.77 0.53
C ALA A 232 -0.44 4.89 -0.38
N SER A 233 -1.04 3.99 -1.16
CA SER A 233 -0.36 3.12 -2.11
C SER A 233 -1.20 2.90 -3.37
N ILE A 234 -0.58 2.50 -4.46
CA ILE A 234 -1.19 2.03 -5.72
C ILE A 234 -0.40 0.83 -6.21
N MET A 235 -1.09 -0.20 -6.75
CA MET A 235 -0.43 -1.35 -7.36
C MET A 235 -0.48 -1.27 -8.88
N SER A 236 0.70 -1.34 -9.53
CA SER A 236 0.80 -1.43 -10.98
C SER A 236 0.32 -2.78 -11.51
N ALA A 237 -0.25 -2.81 -12.71
CA ALA A 237 -0.76 -4.02 -13.33
C ALA A 237 0.35 -4.86 -14.01
N TYR A 238 0.07 -6.15 -14.23
CA TYR A 238 0.95 -7.04 -15.00
C TYR A 238 1.04 -6.69 -16.47
N ASN A 239 -0.09 -6.29 -17.07
CA ASN A 239 -0.18 -6.07 -18.52
C ASN A 239 0.64 -4.88 -19.00
N ALA A 240 0.94 -4.87 -20.28
CA ALA A 240 1.35 -3.65 -20.96
C ALA A 240 0.13 -2.76 -21.24
N LEU A 241 0.36 -1.50 -21.55
CA LEU A 241 -0.61 -0.53 -22.01
C LEU A 241 0.05 0.30 -23.11
N ASN A 242 -0.51 0.24 -24.32
CA ASN A 242 0.05 0.93 -25.49
C ASN A 242 1.55 0.64 -25.66
N ASP A 243 1.89 -0.64 -25.68
CA ASP A 243 3.24 -1.20 -25.88
C ASP A 243 4.22 -1.02 -24.72
N VAL A 244 3.81 -0.40 -23.60
CA VAL A 244 4.67 -0.20 -22.43
C VAL A 244 4.11 -0.96 -21.22
N PRO A 245 4.84 -1.93 -20.65
CA PRO A 245 4.42 -2.62 -19.43
C PRO A 245 4.09 -1.65 -18.29
N CYS A 246 2.95 -1.81 -17.62
CA CYS A 246 2.49 -0.87 -16.58
C CYS A 246 3.50 -0.67 -15.47
N THR A 247 4.28 -1.70 -15.13
CA THR A 247 5.32 -1.67 -14.10
C THR A 247 6.44 -0.66 -14.37
N LEU A 248 6.71 -0.32 -15.64
CA LEU A 248 7.72 0.69 -16.04
C LEU A 248 7.15 1.82 -16.90
N ASN A 249 5.83 1.99 -16.90
CA ASN A 249 5.18 3.01 -17.71
C ASN A 249 5.26 4.40 -17.05
N ALA A 250 6.28 5.18 -17.41
CA ALA A 250 6.51 6.51 -16.85
C ALA A 250 5.36 7.50 -17.14
N TRP A 251 4.64 7.36 -18.27
CA TRP A 251 3.45 8.15 -18.53
C TRP A 251 2.38 7.88 -17.47
N LEU A 252 2.14 6.60 -17.17
CA LEU A 252 1.14 6.17 -16.20
C LEU A 252 1.56 6.52 -14.76
N LEU A 253 2.76 6.09 -14.33
CA LEU A 253 3.21 6.17 -12.94
C LEU A 253 3.71 7.57 -12.54
N THR A 254 4.35 8.29 -13.46
CA THR A 254 4.92 9.61 -13.15
C THR A 254 4.06 10.75 -13.69
N LYS A 255 3.67 10.73 -14.98
CA LYS A 255 2.90 11.85 -15.56
C LYS A 255 1.47 11.87 -15.00
N VAL A 256 0.71 10.79 -15.17
CA VAL A 256 -0.71 10.74 -14.76
C VAL A 256 -0.81 10.69 -13.24
N LEU A 257 -0.26 9.66 -12.62
CA LEU A 257 -0.45 9.41 -11.20
C LEU A 257 0.15 10.52 -10.32
N ARG A 258 1.44 10.87 -10.51
CA ARG A 258 2.13 11.80 -9.61
C ARG A 258 1.96 13.27 -10.01
N LYS A 259 2.12 13.60 -11.30
CA LYS A 259 2.07 15.00 -11.72
C LYS A 259 0.64 15.51 -11.89
N ASP A 260 -0.24 14.76 -12.58
CA ASP A 260 -1.60 15.21 -12.85
C ASP A 260 -2.51 15.06 -11.63
N TRP A 261 -2.40 13.94 -10.89
CA TRP A 261 -3.27 13.67 -9.73
C TRP A 261 -2.64 14.05 -8.38
N GLY A 262 -1.35 14.34 -8.34
CA GLY A 262 -0.66 14.77 -7.12
C GLY A 262 -0.41 13.64 -6.11
N PHE A 263 -0.39 12.38 -6.54
CA PHE A 263 -0.17 11.22 -5.69
C PHE A 263 1.14 11.33 -4.89
N LYS A 264 1.06 11.16 -3.59
CA LYS A 264 2.20 11.27 -2.65
C LYS A 264 2.64 9.93 -2.07
N GLY A 265 1.83 8.89 -2.22
CA GLY A 265 2.12 7.55 -1.72
C GLY A 265 3.17 6.79 -2.55
N TYR A 266 3.35 5.51 -2.26
CA TYR A 266 4.25 4.65 -3.01
C TYR A 266 3.49 3.78 -4.02
N VAL A 267 4.19 3.39 -5.08
CA VAL A 267 3.70 2.43 -6.09
C VAL A 267 4.35 1.08 -5.83
N VAL A 268 3.54 0.05 -5.62
CA VAL A 268 3.99 -1.34 -5.56
C VAL A 268 3.71 -2.05 -6.88
N SER A 269 4.57 -2.98 -7.30
CA SER A 269 4.25 -3.86 -8.43
C SER A 269 3.23 -4.93 -8.03
N ASP A 270 2.44 -5.42 -8.98
CA ASP A 270 1.85 -6.74 -8.82
C ASP A 270 2.97 -7.81 -8.71
N CYS A 271 2.69 -8.94 -8.03
CA CYS A 271 3.73 -9.85 -7.57
C CYS A 271 4.52 -10.49 -8.74
N GLY A 272 5.83 -10.27 -8.74
CA GLY A 272 6.72 -10.68 -9.83
C GLY A 272 6.67 -9.79 -11.08
N GLY A 273 5.91 -8.68 -11.05
CA GLY A 273 5.77 -7.76 -12.19
C GLY A 273 7.09 -7.33 -12.84
N PRO A 274 8.10 -6.87 -12.09
CA PRO A 274 9.40 -6.52 -12.64
C PRO A 274 10.12 -7.68 -13.34
N SER A 275 10.01 -8.92 -12.83
CA SER A 275 10.58 -10.12 -13.48
C SER A 275 9.92 -10.45 -14.81
N LEU A 276 8.63 -10.14 -14.96
CA LEU A 276 7.90 -10.34 -16.22
C LEU A 276 8.41 -9.46 -17.35
N LEU A 277 9.07 -8.34 -17.06
CA LEU A 277 9.70 -7.48 -18.07
C LEU A 277 10.77 -8.24 -18.88
N VAL A 278 11.44 -9.21 -18.24
CA VAL A 278 12.42 -10.08 -18.88
C VAL A 278 11.75 -11.35 -19.43
N SER A 279 10.96 -12.04 -18.61
CA SER A 279 10.50 -13.41 -18.91
C SER A 279 9.29 -13.46 -19.85
N ALA A 280 8.32 -12.55 -19.69
CA ALA A 280 7.05 -12.57 -20.41
C ALA A 280 6.97 -11.47 -21.48
N HIS A 281 7.10 -10.21 -21.09
CA HIS A 281 7.05 -9.08 -22.01
C HIS A 281 8.26 -9.03 -22.95
N LYS A 282 9.41 -9.60 -22.53
CA LYS A 282 10.70 -9.52 -23.27
C LYS A 282 11.07 -8.08 -23.63
N TYR A 283 10.67 -7.15 -22.77
CA TYR A 283 10.88 -5.71 -22.98
C TYR A 283 12.33 -5.32 -22.71
N VAL A 284 12.97 -5.99 -21.77
CA VAL A 284 14.40 -5.86 -21.45
C VAL A 284 15.07 -7.23 -21.42
N LYS A 285 16.40 -7.24 -21.48
CA LYS A 285 17.19 -8.49 -21.53
C LYS A 285 17.67 -8.96 -20.18
N THR A 286 17.79 -8.07 -19.18
CA THR A 286 18.37 -8.39 -17.87
C THR A 286 17.50 -7.84 -16.74
N LYS A 287 17.64 -8.42 -15.54
CA LYS A 287 16.95 -7.94 -14.33
C LYS A 287 17.47 -6.58 -13.87
N GLU A 288 18.73 -6.26 -14.11
CA GLU A 288 19.31 -4.94 -13.83
C GLU A 288 18.61 -3.85 -14.66
N ALA A 289 18.41 -4.11 -15.96
CA ALA A 289 17.67 -3.19 -16.82
C ALA A 289 16.21 -3.08 -16.40
N ALA A 290 15.57 -4.19 -15.99
CA ALA A 290 14.22 -4.17 -15.44
C ALA A 290 14.13 -3.31 -14.17
N ALA A 291 15.05 -3.48 -13.23
CA ALA A 291 15.13 -2.70 -12.00
C ALA A 291 15.29 -1.21 -12.29
N ALA A 292 16.28 -0.86 -13.12
CA ALA A 292 16.61 0.51 -13.44
C ALA A 292 15.47 1.26 -14.14
N LEU A 293 14.81 0.63 -15.11
CA LEU A 293 13.70 1.26 -15.82
C LEU A 293 12.45 1.38 -14.94
N SER A 294 12.16 0.38 -14.11
CA SER A 294 11.01 0.39 -13.22
C SER A 294 11.11 1.51 -12.17
N ILE A 295 12.25 1.62 -11.46
CA ILE A 295 12.42 2.65 -10.42
C ILE A 295 12.38 4.05 -11.02
N LYS A 296 13.01 4.27 -12.20
CA LYS A 296 12.98 5.55 -12.92
C LYS A 296 11.60 5.91 -13.45
N ALA A 297 10.78 4.92 -13.77
CA ALA A 297 9.40 5.14 -14.16
C ALA A 297 8.49 5.54 -13.00
N GLY A 298 8.91 5.28 -11.76
CA GLY A 298 8.16 5.63 -10.55
C GLY A 298 7.61 4.46 -9.76
N LEU A 299 8.07 3.23 -10.03
CA LEU A 299 7.82 2.07 -9.17
C LEU A 299 8.71 2.16 -7.94
N ASP A 300 8.12 2.12 -6.75
CA ASP A 300 8.84 2.31 -5.49
C ASP A 300 9.13 1.00 -4.75
N LEU A 301 8.23 0.02 -4.88
CA LEU A 301 8.31 -1.22 -4.11
C LEU A 301 7.99 -2.42 -5.01
N GLU A 302 8.81 -3.47 -4.90
CA GLU A 302 8.57 -4.72 -5.61
C GLU A 302 7.83 -5.73 -4.72
N CYS A 303 6.74 -6.33 -5.24
CA CYS A 303 6.23 -7.60 -4.75
C CYS A 303 6.86 -8.74 -5.56
N GLY A 304 7.55 -9.66 -4.87
CA GLY A 304 8.27 -10.78 -5.50
C GLY A 304 9.72 -10.90 -5.07
N ASP A 305 10.31 -9.80 -4.59
CA ASP A 305 11.64 -9.72 -3.95
C ASP A 305 12.80 -10.28 -4.81
N ASP A 306 12.70 -10.15 -6.13
CA ASP A 306 13.60 -10.80 -7.09
C ASP A 306 14.40 -9.81 -7.96
N VAL A 307 13.89 -8.60 -8.14
CA VAL A 307 14.48 -7.56 -8.99
C VAL A 307 14.98 -6.39 -8.14
N TYR A 308 14.23 -5.97 -7.11
CA TYR A 308 14.64 -4.93 -6.17
C TYR A 308 15.48 -5.49 -5.02
N ASP A 309 16.47 -6.31 -5.36
CA ASP A 309 17.50 -6.85 -4.48
C ASP A 309 18.86 -6.75 -5.19
N GLN A 310 19.56 -7.86 -5.39
CA GLN A 310 20.87 -7.88 -6.05
C GLN A 310 20.85 -7.26 -7.46
N PRO A 311 19.81 -7.44 -8.31
CA PRO A 311 19.78 -6.77 -9.60
C PRO A 311 19.72 -5.24 -9.50
N LEU A 312 18.93 -4.66 -8.55
CA LEU A 312 18.90 -3.21 -8.38
C LEU A 312 20.23 -2.68 -7.83
N LEU A 313 20.87 -3.40 -6.88
CA LEU A 313 22.19 -3.05 -6.38
C LEU A 313 23.25 -3.13 -7.49
N SER A 314 23.17 -4.15 -8.36
CA SER A 314 24.04 -4.27 -9.53
C SER A 314 23.83 -3.11 -10.51
N ALA A 315 22.56 -2.74 -10.78
CA ALA A 315 22.24 -1.60 -11.62
C ALA A 315 22.78 -0.28 -11.04
N TYR A 316 22.70 -0.09 -9.73
CA TYR A 316 23.29 1.06 -9.05
C TYR A 316 24.82 1.10 -9.22
N ARG A 317 25.51 -0.02 -8.99
CA ARG A 317 26.98 -0.12 -9.17
C ARG A 317 27.43 0.09 -10.62
N GLN A 318 26.54 -0.15 -11.58
CA GLN A 318 26.75 0.13 -13.01
C GLN A 318 26.30 1.54 -13.42
N TYR A 319 25.95 2.40 -12.49
CA TYR A 319 25.46 3.77 -12.75
C TYR A 319 24.19 3.84 -13.61
N MET A 320 23.40 2.76 -13.65
CA MET A 320 22.09 2.72 -14.34
C MET A 320 21.02 3.47 -13.54
N VAL A 321 21.16 3.56 -12.22
CA VAL A 321 20.33 4.33 -11.29
C VAL A 321 21.18 5.20 -10.38
N THR A 322 20.61 6.28 -9.86
CA THR A 322 21.26 7.24 -8.98
C THR A 322 20.80 7.10 -7.53
N ASP A 323 21.54 7.70 -6.58
CA ASP A 323 21.07 7.83 -5.20
C ASP A 323 19.68 8.48 -5.13
N ALA A 324 19.42 9.51 -5.94
CA ALA A 324 18.16 10.22 -5.96
C ALA A 324 16.98 9.32 -6.40
N ASP A 325 17.20 8.37 -7.29
CA ASP A 325 16.18 7.40 -7.71
C ASP A 325 15.80 6.48 -6.53
N ILE A 326 16.81 5.94 -5.84
CA ILE A 326 16.64 5.04 -4.69
C ILE A 326 16.05 5.81 -3.49
N ASP A 327 16.56 7.00 -3.18
CA ASP A 327 16.11 7.85 -2.07
C ASP A 327 14.66 8.29 -2.26
N SER A 328 14.27 8.60 -3.48
CA SER A 328 12.88 8.96 -3.79
C SER A 328 11.91 7.81 -3.53
N ALA A 329 12.27 6.58 -3.91
CA ALA A 329 11.46 5.40 -3.65
C ALA A 329 11.43 5.07 -2.14
N ALA A 330 12.59 5.04 -1.49
CA ALA A 330 12.71 4.78 -0.05
C ALA A 330 11.95 5.83 0.79
N TYR A 331 12.01 7.10 0.41
CA TYR A 331 11.25 8.18 1.05
C TYR A 331 9.75 7.86 1.11
N ARG A 332 9.15 7.42 -0.01
CA ARG A 332 7.71 7.16 -0.09
C ARG A 332 7.31 5.94 0.71
N VAL A 333 8.13 4.90 0.70
CA VAL A 333 7.90 3.69 1.51
C VAL A 333 8.03 3.99 3.00
N LEU A 334 9.08 4.73 3.41
CA LEU A 334 9.29 5.13 4.80
C LEU A 334 8.20 6.07 5.29
N ARG A 335 7.71 6.97 4.44
CA ARG A 335 6.59 7.84 4.76
C ARG A 335 5.37 7.03 5.19
N ALA A 336 4.94 6.05 4.41
CA ALA A 336 3.80 5.20 4.76
C ALA A 336 4.03 4.45 6.08
N ARG A 337 5.24 3.96 6.34
CA ARG A 337 5.58 3.30 7.61
C ARG A 337 5.52 4.26 8.81
N MET A 338 5.96 5.52 8.63
CA MET A 338 5.85 6.53 9.68
C MET A 338 4.40 6.95 9.91
N GLU A 339 3.61 7.10 8.84
CA GLU A 339 2.17 7.37 8.94
C GLU A 339 1.41 6.22 9.60
N LEU A 340 1.88 4.98 9.53
CA LEU A 340 1.36 3.84 10.32
C LEU A 340 1.76 3.89 11.80
N GLY A 341 2.68 4.77 12.20
CA GLY A 341 3.20 4.90 13.56
C GLY A 341 4.25 3.87 13.94
N LEU A 342 4.93 3.23 12.96
CA LEU A 342 5.93 2.19 13.23
C LEU A 342 7.24 2.69 13.87
N PHE A 343 7.43 4.00 13.94
CA PHE A 343 8.60 4.67 14.52
C PHE A 343 8.24 5.49 15.77
N ASP A 344 7.00 5.39 16.23
CA ASP A 344 6.47 6.20 17.34
C ASP A 344 6.20 5.33 18.57
N SER A 345 6.08 5.94 19.73
CA SER A 345 5.75 5.26 21.01
C SER A 345 4.35 4.61 20.98
N GLY A 346 3.49 5.07 20.08
CA GLY A 346 2.09 4.64 19.97
C GLY A 346 1.13 5.40 20.89
N GLU A 347 1.61 6.25 21.79
CA GLU A 347 0.73 6.99 22.72
C GLU A 347 -0.22 7.95 21.99
N GLN A 348 0.28 8.61 20.94
CA GLN A 348 -0.47 9.60 20.15
C GLN A 348 -1.29 8.96 19.02
N ASN A 349 -0.98 7.73 18.64
CA ASN A 349 -1.68 7.04 17.55
C ASN A 349 -3.01 6.46 18.07
N PRO A 350 -4.18 6.98 17.63
CA PRO A 350 -5.48 6.53 18.12
C PRO A 350 -5.75 5.06 17.82
N TYR A 351 -5.17 4.54 16.75
CA TYR A 351 -5.41 3.17 16.29
C TYR A 351 -4.70 2.10 17.12
N THR A 352 -3.71 2.45 17.95
CA THR A 352 -3.07 1.52 18.90
C THR A 352 -4.01 1.11 20.04
N LYS A 353 -5.10 1.84 20.23
CA LYS A 353 -6.09 1.59 21.29
C LYS A 353 -7.23 0.68 20.84
N ILE A 354 -7.29 0.29 19.58
CA ILE A 354 -8.33 -0.61 19.08
C ILE A 354 -8.16 -1.99 19.72
N SER A 355 -9.18 -2.40 20.49
CA SER A 355 -9.16 -3.64 21.27
C SER A 355 -9.34 -4.89 20.39
N PRO A 356 -8.64 -6.01 20.68
CA PRO A 356 -8.91 -7.30 20.04
C PRO A 356 -10.36 -7.80 20.20
N ALA A 357 -11.10 -7.30 21.18
CA ALA A 357 -12.51 -7.64 21.40
C ALA A 357 -13.46 -7.24 20.26
N VAL A 358 -13.04 -6.33 19.37
CA VAL A 358 -13.84 -5.93 18.21
C VAL A 358 -13.87 -7.01 17.12
N ILE A 359 -12.88 -7.92 17.11
CA ILE A 359 -12.76 -8.94 16.05
C ILE A 359 -13.95 -9.90 16.12
N GLY A 360 -14.77 -9.89 15.08
CA GLY A 360 -15.98 -10.71 15.00
C GLY A 360 -17.06 -10.34 16.01
N SER A 361 -17.06 -9.11 16.53
CA SER A 361 -18.06 -8.63 17.48
C SER A 361 -19.48 -8.68 16.92
N ALA A 362 -20.48 -8.59 17.80
CA ALA A 362 -21.88 -8.55 17.37
C ALA A 362 -22.20 -7.36 16.46
N GLU A 363 -21.59 -6.21 16.75
CA GLU A 363 -21.71 -4.99 15.97
C GLU A 363 -21.12 -5.18 14.56
N HIS A 364 -19.94 -5.81 14.44
CA HIS A 364 -19.33 -6.10 13.15
C HIS A 364 -20.13 -7.11 12.34
N GLN A 365 -20.69 -8.13 12.99
CA GLN A 365 -21.56 -9.10 12.34
C GLN A 365 -22.88 -8.47 11.87
N GLU A 366 -23.44 -7.49 12.59
CA GLU A 366 -24.63 -6.76 12.14
C GLU A 366 -24.34 -5.93 10.89
N VAL A 367 -23.17 -5.29 10.77
CA VAL A 367 -22.75 -4.60 9.53
C VAL A 367 -22.66 -5.60 8.37
N ALA A 368 -22.11 -6.80 8.59
CA ALA A 368 -22.01 -7.83 7.57
C ALA A 368 -23.40 -8.34 7.15
N LEU A 369 -24.30 -8.52 8.09
CA LEU A 369 -25.69 -8.93 7.82
C LEU A 369 -26.43 -7.85 7.02
N ASN A 370 -26.28 -6.59 7.36
CA ASN A 370 -26.89 -5.48 6.63
C ASN A 370 -26.33 -5.37 5.21
N ALA A 371 -25.01 -5.50 5.04
CA ALA A 371 -24.37 -5.55 3.73
C ALA A 371 -24.94 -6.71 2.89
N ALA A 372 -25.08 -7.91 3.47
CA ALA A 372 -25.65 -9.05 2.77
C ALA A 372 -27.11 -8.84 2.38
N ARG A 373 -27.92 -8.19 3.21
CA ARG A 373 -29.31 -7.84 2.89
C ARG A 373 -29.42 -6.84 1.75
N GLU A 374 -28.62 -5.78 1.78
CA GLU A 374 -28.64 -4.73 0.76
C GLU A 374 -28.10 -5.21 -0.60
N CYS A 375 -27.20 -6.20 -0.62
CA CYS A 375 -26.69 -6.81 -1.86
C CYS A 375 -27.76 -7.57 -2.65
N ILE A 376 -28.89 -7.94 -2.03
CA ILE A 376 -29.92 -8.76 -2.67
C ILE A 376 -30.88 -7.87 -3.46
N VAL A 377 -30.75 -7.87 -4.78
CA VAL A 377 -31.58 -7.06 -5.68
C VAL A 377 -32.74 -7.85 -6.21
N LEU A 378 -34.01 -7.38 -5.97
CA LEU A 378 -35.20 -7.99 -6.49
C LEU A 378 -35.44 -7.61 -7.97
N LEU A 379 -34.93 -8.41 -8.89
CA LEU A 379 -35.06 -8.16 -10.34
C LEU A 379 -36.48 -8.39 -10.87
N LYS A 380 -37.26 -9.34 -10.29
CA LYS A 380 -38.57 -9.70 -10.76
C LYS A 380 -39.40 -10.39 -9.66
N ASN A 381 -40.65 -9.98 -9.48
CA ASN A 381 -41.61 -10.60 -8.55
C ASN A 381 -42.94 -10.80 -9.25
N GLN A 382 -42.97 -11.67 -10.27
CA GLN A 382 -44.21 -12.03 -10.97
C GLN A 382 -45.18 -12.78 -10.04
N LYS A 383 -46.47 -12.52 -10.20
CA LYS A 383 -47.56 -13.10 -9.39
C LYS A 383 -47.45 -12.79 -7.89
N LYS A 384 -46.67 -11.77 -7.49
CA LYS A 384 -46.51 -11.37 -6.09
C LYS A 384 -46.11 -12.54 -5.18
N MET A 385 -45.20 -13.39 -5.63
CA MET A 385 -44.71 -14.55 -4.88
C MET A 385 -43.95 -14.18 -3.62
N LEU A 386 -43.28 -13.09 -3.64
CA LEU A 386 -42.55 -12.52 -2.48
C LEU A 386 -43.37 -11.43 -1.80
N PRO A 387 -43.29 -11.30 -0.46
CA PRO A 387 -42.56 -12.15 0.48
C PRO A 387 -43.16 -13.55 0.61
N LEU A 388 -42.28 -14.55 0.81
CA LEU A 388 -42.71 -15.92 1.06
C LEU A 388 -43.42 -16.01 2.40
N ASN A 389 -44.54 -16.73 2.44
CA ASN A 389 -45.17 -17.06 3.71
C ASN A 389 -44.46 -18.29 4.32
N ALA A 390 -43.66 -18.07 5.35
CA ALA A 390 -42.89 -19.12 6.00
C ALA A 390 -43.70 -20.33 6.48
N ARG A 391 -44.99 -20.15 6.77
CA ARG A 391 -45.91 -21.24 7.15
C ARG A 391 -46.37 -22.10 5.97
N LYS A 392 -46.17 -21.63 4.72
CA LYS A 392 -46.64 -22.31 3.50
C LYS A 392 -45.49 -22.88 2.67
N VAL A 393 -44.24 -22.55 3.01
CA VAL A 393 -43.04 -23.10 2.36
C VAL A 393 -42.68 -24.40 3.05
N LYS A 394 -42.75 -25.51 2.29
CA LYS A 394 -42.32 -26.85 2.73
C LYS A 394 -40.89 -27.10 2.32
#